data_1a3b4b4b0e58ce17a6e0442ebb56b393
#
_entry.id   1a3b4b4b0e58ce17a6e0442ebb56b393
#
_cell.length_a   1.000
_cell.length_b   1.000
_cell.length_c   1.000
_cell.angle_alpha   90.00
_cell.angle_beta   90.00
_cell.angle_gamma   90.00
#
_symmetry.space_group_name_H-M   'P 1'
#
loop_
_entity.id
_entity.type
_entity.pdbx_description
1 polymer ?
#
loop_
_entity_poly.entity_id
_entity_poly.type
_entity_poly.pdbx_seq_one_letter_code
_entity_poly.pdbx_strand_id
1 'polypeptide(L)'
;MEQLKRLPLGSQLILGAGALLLIDTFFDWQQVSTSFITVGQSAWHGFWGIVMCLALIVLLAWTLARAVGIALPAQVPDGLATLGLAALILLFAIIKALSDSYVHWPAYVGIILAAGVGYGAWVVFRVSGESLPSMRKQATTGGGASTPPASGSSSDPV
;
A
#
# COMPACT_ATOMS: atom_id res chain seq x y z
N MET A 1 19.31 -17.86 -0.21
CA MET A 1 18.97 -17.04 -1.40
C MET A 1 17.95 -17.67 -2.36
N GLU A 2 17.75 -18.97 -2.31
CA GLU A 2 16.75 -19.68 -3.15
C GLU A 2 15.29 -19.31 -2.80
N GLN A 3 15.00 -19.03 -1.55
CA GLN A 3 13.65 -18.65 -1.08
C GLN A 3 13.14 -17.35 -1.75
N LEU A 4 14.02 -16.36 -1.93
CA LEU A 4 13.69 -15.08 -2.56
C LEU A 4 13.35 -15.22 -4.04
N LYS A 5 13.96 -16.19 -4.74
CA LYS A 5 13.69 -16.46 -6.16
C LYS A 5 12.33 -17.13 -6.39
N ARG A 6 11.73 -17.72 -5.36
CA ARG A 6 10.41 -18.36 -5.42
C ARG A 6 9.26 -17.39 -5.15
N LEU A 7 9.57 -16.15 -4.71
CA LEU A 7 8.55 -15.14 -4.47
C LEU A 7 7.93 -14.65 -5.78
N PRO A 8 6.64 -14.29 -5.78
CA PRO A 8 6.02 -13.64 -6.92
C PRO A 8 6.76 -12.33 -7.22
N LEU A 9 6.86 -12.00 -8.50
CA LEU A 9 7.64 -10.86 -9.01
C LEU A 9 7.30 -9.54 -8.30
N GLY A 10 6.03 -9.33 -7.96
CA GLY A 10 5.59 -8.15 -7.20
C GLY A 10 6.24 -8.05 -5.82
N SER A 11 6.32 -9.16 -5.08
CA SER A 11 6.98 -9.18 -3.76
C SER A 11 8.49 -8.96 -3.86
N GLN A 12 9.14 -9.48 -4.92
CA GLN A 12 10.56 -9.22 -5.16
C GLN A 12 10.81 -7.74 -5.43
N LEU A 13 9.94 -7.10 -6.22
CA LEU A 13 10.02 -5.65 -6.50
C LEU A 13 9.83 -4.82 -5.23
N ILE A 14 8.84 -5.16 -4.40
CA ILE A 14 8.59 -4.45 -3.13
C ILE A 14 9.83 -4.58 -2.21
N LEU A 15 10.36 -5.78 -2.04
CA LEU A 15 11.52 -5.99 -1.18
C LEU A 15 12.77 -5.31 -1.73
N GLY A 16 13.03 -5.42 -3.04
CA GLY A 16 14.20 -4.82 -3.67
C GLY A 16 14.14 -3.30 -3.70
N ALA A 17 13.09 -2.74 -4.30
CA ALA A 17 12.92 -1.28 -4.37
C ALA A 17 12.70 -0.65 -2.98
N GLY A 18 11.99 -1.36 -2.09
CA GLY A 18 11.75 -0.88 -0.72
C GLY A 18 13.03 -0.88 0.13
N ALA A 19 13.88 -1.91 0.01
CA ALA A 19 15.18 -1.91 0.70
C ALA A 19 16.10 -0.80 0.19
N LEU A 20 16.15 -0.58 -1.13
CA LEU A 20 16.90 0.53 -1.71
C LEU A 20 16.33 1.89 -1.27
N LEU A 21 15.00 2.03 -1.24
CA LEU A 21 14.35 3.23 -0.73
C LEU A 21 14.69 3.46 0.75
N LEU A 22 14.70 2.41 1.57
CA LEU A 22 15.08 2.52 2.98
C LEU A 22 16.52 3.03 3.14
N ILE A 23 17.45 2.53 2.33
CA ILE A 23 18.83 3.02 2.30
C ILE A 23 18.86 4.48 1.86
N ASP A 24 18.11 4.85 0.82
CA ASP A 24 18.03 6.21 0.28
C ASP A 24 17.49 7.21 1.33
N THR A 25 16.63 6.77 2.28
CA THR A 25 16.12 7.65 3.34
C THR A 25 17.22 8.17 4.30
N PHE A 26 18.38 7.54 4.34
CA PHE A 26 19.52 7.99 5.15
C PHE A 26 20.39 9.03 4.45
N PHE A 27 20.23 9.21 3.14
CA PHE A 27 20.90 10.28 2.42
C PHE A 27 20.19 11.63 2.64
N ASP A 28 20.91 12.71 2.36
CA ASP A 28 20.38 14.06 2.50
C ASP A 28 19.38 14.38 1.37
N TRP A 29 18.10 14.32 1.68
CA TRP A 29 17.04 14.70 0.76
C TRP A 29 16.94 16.20 0.55
N GLN A 30 17.41 16.96 1.54
CA GLN A 30 17.48 18.42 1.51
C GLN A 30 18.90 18.84 1.81
N GLN A 31 19.41 19.80 1.08
CA GLN A 31 20.73 20.35 1.31
C GLN A 31 20.75 21.86 1.09
N VAL A 32 21.11 22.60 2.10
CA VAL A 32 21.34 24.03 2.02
C VAL A 32 22.84 24.28 2.11
N SER A 33 23.42 24.79 1.03
CA SER A 33 24.82 25.17 0.98
C SER A 33 24.94 26.69 0.99
N THR A 34 25.57 27.24 2.01
CA THR A 34 26.02 28.63 2.05
C THR A 34 27.54 28.68 1.88
N SER A 35 28.11 29.88 1.66
CA SER A 35 29.57 30.02 1.46
C SER A 35 30.44 29.47 2.57
N PHE A 36 29.87 29.19 3.74
CA PHE A 36 30.62 28.77 4.92
C PHE A 36 30.15 27.45 5.54
N ILE A 37 28.92 27.03 5.29
CA ILE A 37 28.30 25.84 5.93
C ILE A 37 27.37 25.14 4.95
N THR A 38 27.50 23.82 4.87
CA THR A 38 26.54 22.94 4.21
C THR A 38 25.79 22.14 5.28
N VAL A 39 24.47 22.28 5.32
CA VAL A 39 23.59 21.53 6.23
C VAL A 39 22.69 20.64 5.41
N GLY A 40 22.79 19.32 5.62
CA GLY A 40 21.94 18.32 5.01
C GLY A 40 20.88 17.81 6.00
N GLN A 41 19.71 17.44 5.49
CA GLN A 41 18.67 16.77 6.26
C GLN A 41 18.19 15.54 5.51
N SER A 42 18.20 14.41 6.21
CA SER A 42 17.70 13.13 5.67
C SER A 42 16.17 13.11 5.56
N ALA A 43 15.63 12.08 4.91
CA ALA A 43 14.19 11.88 4.82
C ALA A 43 13.51 11.74 6.19
N TRP A 44 14.23 11.36 7.23
CA TRP A 44 13.72 11.21 8.61
C TRP A 44 13.37 12.53 9.30
N HIS A 45 13.68 13.67 8.70
CA HIS A 45 13.32 14.96 9.25
C HIS A 45 11.89 15.38 8.86
N GLY A 46 11.16 15.90 9.84
CA GLY A 46 9.79 16.35 9.68
C GLY A 46 8.74 15.23 9.75
N PHE A 47 7.51 15.63 10.02
CA PHE A 47 6.40 14.70 10.22
C PHE A 47 6.19 13.77 9.01
N TRP A 48 6.15 14.32 7.82
CA TRP A 48 5.89 13.57 6.59
C TRP A 48 6.94 12.50 6.29
N GLY A 49 8.21 12.84 6.54
CA GLY A 49 9.31 11.90 6.37
C GLY A 49 9.26 10.74 7.35
N ILE A 50 9.00 11.02 8.63
CA ILE A 50 8.88 9.99 9.67
C ILE A 50 7.75 9.02 9.32
N VAL A 51 6.57 9.53 8.96
CA VAL A 51 5.41 8.69 8.61
C VAL A 51 5.72 7.84 7.39
N MET A 52 6.35 8.40 6.36
CA MET A 52 6.79 7.66 5.18
C MET A 52 7.74 6.52 5.53
N CYS A 53 8.79 6.80 6.33
CA CYS A 53 9.77 5.80 6.73
C CYS A 53 9.15 4.69 7.58
N LEU A 54 8.26 5.02 8.52
CA LEU A 54 7.54 4.03 9.32
C LEU A 54 6.63 3.16 8.44
N ALA A 55 5.88 3.76 7.51
CA ALA A 55 5.05 3.01 6.57
C ALA A 55 5.89 2.07 5.71
N LEU A 56 7.08 2.49 5.27
CA LEU A 56 8.01 1.68 4.51
C LEU A 56 8.53 0.48 5.32
N ILE A 57 8.91 0.70 6.58
CA ILE A 57 9.36 -0.37 7.48
C ILE A 57 8.23 -1.38 7.69
N VAL A 58 7.01 -0.92 7.94
CA VAL A 58 5.83 -1.79 8.10
C VAL A 58 5.58 -2.60 6.82
N LEU A 59 5.63 -1.97 5.65
CA LEU A 59 5.44 -2.67 4.37
C LEU A 59 6.51 -3.74 4.12
N LEU A 60 7.77 -3.43 4.39
CA LEU A 60 8.88 -4.38 4.25
C LEU A 60 8.74 -5.55 5.22
N ALA A 61 8.46 -5.26 6.50
CA ALA A 61 8.23 -6.27 7.52
C ALA A 61 7.04 -7.18 7.17
N TRP A 62 5.93 -6.59 6.70
CA TRP A 62 4.75 -7.31 6.22
C TRP A 62 5.08 -8.25 5.06
N THR A 63 5.75 -7.72 4.03
CA THR A 63 6.12 -8.50 2.85
C THR A 63 7.11 -9.60 3.20
N LEU A 64 8.07 -9.33 4.08
CA LEU A 64 9.05 -10.30 4.55
C LEU A 64 8.40 -11.40 5.41
N ALA A 65 7.51 -11.06 6.34
CA ALA A 65 6.79 -12.01 7.17
C ALA A 65 6.02 -13.02 6.31
N ARG A 66 5.39 -12.55 5.23
CA ARG A 66 4.73 -13.42 4.25
C ARG A 66 5.71 -14.28 3.46
N ALA A 67 6.83 -13.72 3.07
CA ALA A 67 7.88 -14.45 2.35
C ALA A 67 8.43 -15.63 3.17
N VAL A 68 8.49 -15.47 4.49
CA VAL A 68 8.95 -16.52 5.44
C VAL A 68 7.82 -17.49 5.84
N GLY A 69 6.57 -17.23 5.40
CA GLY A 69 5.42 -18.09 5.68
C GLY A 69 4.80 -17.90 7.07
N ILE A 70 5.02 -16.75 7.70
CA ILE A 70 4.35 -16.39 8.95
C ILE A 70 2.86 -16.18 8.66
N ALA A 71 2.00 -16.92 9.38
CA ALA A 71 0.56 -16.78 9.28
C ALA A 71 0.13 -15.42 9.83
N LEU A 72 -0.22 -14.51 8.93
CA LEU A 72 -0.79 -13.21 9.28
C LEU A 72 -2.30 -13.33 9.51
N PRO A 73 -2.91 -12.45 10.31
CA PRO A 73 -4.35 -12.49 10.56
C PRO A 73 -5.13 -12.44 9.24
N ALA A 74 -5.95 -13.45 8.98
CA ALA A 74 -6.71 -13.62 7.74
C ALA A 74 -7.79 -12.53 7.50
N GLN A 75 -7.97 -11.61 8.43
CA GLN A 75 -9.00 -10.58 8.36
C GLN A 75 -8.63 -9.38 7.46
N VAL A 76 -7.36 -9.24 7.10
CA VAL A 76 -6.89 -8.11 6.27
C VAL A 76 -6.66 -8.62 4.85
N PRO A 77 -7.36 -8.08 3.84
CA PRO A 77 -7.10 -8.41 2.44
C PRO A 77 -5.69 -7.97 2.07
N ASP A 78 -4.84 -8.94 1.81
CA ASP A 78 -3.39 -8.76 1.70
C ASP A 78 -2.96 -7.84 0.56
N GLY A 79 -3.59 -8.00 -0.60
CA GLY A 79 -3.30 -7.18 -1.77
C GLY A 79 -3.68 -5.73 -1.55
N LEU A 80 -4.82 -5.50 -0.91
CA LEU A 80 -5.34 -4.16 -0.64
C LEU A 80 -4.52 -3.45 0.44
N ALA A 81 -4.10 -4.16 1.50
CA ALA A 81 -3.23 -3.61 2.53
C ALA A 81 -1.86 -3.21 1.97
N THR A 82 -1.26 -4.09 1.17
CA THR A 82 0.03 -3.84 0.52
C THR A 82 -0.06 -2.64 -0.44
N LEU A 83 -1.13 -2.57 -1.23
CA LEU A 83 -1.36 -1.46 -2.16
C LEU A 83 -1.60 -0.14 -1.41
N GLY A 84 -2.38 -0.16 -0.34
CA GLY A 84 -2.66 1.02 0.49
C GLY A 84 -1.40 1.59 1.14
N LEU A 85 -0.56 0.72 1.74
CA LEU A 85 0.73 1.13 2.31
C LEU A 85 1.67 1.69 1.25
N ALA A 86 1.77 1.04 0.09
CA ALA A 86 2.62 1.52 -1.00
C ALA A 86 2.14 2.88 -1.56
N ALA A 87 0.82 3.06 -1.71
CA ALA A 87 0.23 4.34 -2.11
C ALA A 87 0.52 5.45 -1.08
N LEU A 88 0.44 5.13 0.22
CA LEU A 88 0.76 6.04 1.31
C LEU A 88 2.24 6.47 1.25
N ILE A 89 3.16 5.52 1.06
CA ILE A 89 4.60 5.79 0.93
C ILE A 89 4.86 6.74 -0.25
N LEU A 90 4.29 6.45 -1.42
CA LEU A 90 4.45 7.28 -2.60
C LEU A 90 3.87 8.68 -2.39
N LEU A 91 2.68 8.78 -1.81
CA LEU A 91 2.02 10.05 -1.51
C LEU A 91 2.90 10.90 -0.59
N PHE A 92 3.40 10.32 0.51
CA PHE A 92 4.22 11.07 1.45
C PHE A 92 5.61 11.41 0.91
N ALA A 93 6.19 10.56 0.06
CA ALA A 93 7.43 10.90 -0.65
C ALA A 93 7.23 12.14 -1.54
N ILE A 94 6.11 12.21 -2.27
CA ILE A 94 5.77 13.36 -3.10
C ILE A 94 5.49 14.60 -2.24
N ILE A 95 4.68 14.49 -1.19
CA ILE A 95 4.37 15.61 -0.29
C ILE A 95 5.67 16.14 0.33
N LYS A 96 6.54 15.25 0.81
CA LYS A 96 7.84 15.63 1.38
C LYS A 96 8.67 16.41 0.37
N ALA A 97 8.80 15.90 -0.85
CA ALA A 97 9.57 16.58 -1.89
C ALA A 97 8.96 17.93 -2.32
N LEU A 98 7.63 18.07 -2.30
CA LEU A 98 6.95 19.34 -2.64
C LEU A 98 6.94 20.35 -1.50
N SER A 99 6.99 19.87 -0.24
CA SER A 99 6.99 20.75 0.94
C SER A 99 8.35 21.36 1.24
N ASP A 100 9.41 20.77 0.69
CA ASP A 100 10.78 21.15 0.98
C ASP A 100 11.29 22.16 -0.06
N SER A 101 11.84 23.28 0.40
CA SER A 101 12.30 24.37 -0.48
C SER A 101 13.64 24.08 -1.16
N TYR A 102 14.42 23.11 -0.67
CA TYR A 102 15.77 22.80 -1.15
C TYR A 102 15.95 21.30 -1.39
N VAL A 103 15.21 20.80 -2.37
CA VAL A 103 15.23 19.38 -2.74
C VAL A 103 16.55 19.01 -3.41
N HIS A 104 17.22 18.00 -2.88
CA HIS A 104 18.46 17.47 -3.43
C HIS A 104 18.17 16.20 -4.26
N TRP A 105 19.15 15.80 -5.09
CA TRP A 105 18.99 14.68 -6.03
C TRP A 105 18.52 13.33 -5.41
N PRO A 106 18.88 12.94 -4.16
CA PRO A 106 18.38 11.69 -3.57
C PRO A 106 16.86 11.65 -3.44
N ALA A 107 16.21 12.79 -3.19
CA ALA A 107 14.75 12.82 -3.10
C ALA A 107 14.06 12.39 -4.42
N TYR A 108 14.63 12.70 -5.58
CA TYR A 108 14.11 12.23 -6.87
C TYR A 108 14.29 10.73 -7.04
N VAL A 109 15.44 10.19 -6.60
CA VAL A 109 15.69 8.74 -6.57
C VAL A 109 14.69 8.05 -5.64
N GLY A 110 14.44 8.63 -4.45
CA GLY A 110 13.45 8.15 -3.50
C GLY A 110 12.04 8.07 -4.10
N ILE A 111 11.61 9.09 -4.86
CA ILE A 111 10.31 9.07 -5.55
C ILE A 111 10.25 7.95 -6.59
N ILE A 112 11.31 7.76 -7.38
CA ILE A 112 11.37 6.69 -8.38
C ILE A 112 11.30 5.32 -7.71
N LEU A 113 12.02 5.14 -6.60
CA LEU A 113 12.00 3.90 -5.83
C LEU A 113 10.61 3.66 -5.17
N ALA A 114 9.99 4.71 -4.64
CA ALA A 114 8.63 4.65 -4.11
C ALA A 114 7.61 4.27 -5.19
N ALA A 115 7.77 4.79 -6.42
CA ALA A 115 6.96 4.37 -7.56
C ALA A 115 7.20 2.90 -7.94
N GLY A 116 8.44 2.41 -7.83
CA GLY A 116 8.79 1.00 -8.00
C GLY A 116 8.11 0.10 -6.97
N VAL A 117 8.09 0.52 -5.70
CA VAL A 117 7.34 -0.16 -4.63
C VAL A 117 5.85 -0.17 -4.95
N GLY A 118 5.29 0.95 -5.39
CA GLY A 118 3.89 1.09 -5.80
C GLY A 118 3.52 0.14 -6.93
N TYR A 119 4.38 0.04 -7.94
CA TYR A 119 4.19 -0.90 -9.05
C TYR A 119 4.25 -2.35 -8.59
N GLY A 120 5.20 -2.72 -7.72
CA GLY A 120 5.28 -4.05 -7.12
C GLY A 120 4.01 -4.40 -6.34
N ALA A 121 3.48 -3.47 -5.55
CA ALA A 121 2.23 -3.63 -4.80
C ALA A 121 1.02 -3.78 -5.75
N TRP A 122 0.99 -3.05 -6.85
CA TRP A 122 -0.04 -3.20 -7.88
C TRP A 122 -0.02 -4.59 -8.52
N VAL A 123 1.17 -5.13 -8.81
CA VAL A 123 1.31 -6.49 -9.33
C VAL A 123 0.80 -7.52 -8.32
N VAL A 124 1.16 -7.39 -7.04
CA VAL A 124 0.65 -8.27 -5.96
C VAL A 124 -0.87 -8.20 -5.89
N PHE A 125 -1.44 -7.00 -5.90
CA PHE A 125 -2.89 -6.79 -5.86
C PHE A 125 -3.60 -7.47 -7.04
N ARG A 126 -3.08 -7.35 -8.27
CA ARG A 126 -3.67 -8.00 -9.44
C ARG A 126 -3.64 -9.53 -9.36
N VAL A 127 -2.57 -10.09 -8.81
CA VAL A 127 -2.39 -11.55 -8.71
C VAL A 127 -3.23 -12.12 -7.56
N SER A 128 -3.50 -11.35 -6.50
CA SER A 128 -4.33 -11.79 -5.37
C SER A 128 -5.81 -11.98 -5.74
N GLY A 129 -6.24 -11.47 -6.91
CA GLY A 129 -7.64 -11.58 -7.35
C GLY A 129 -8.63 -10.76 -6.50
N GLU A 130 -8.11 -9.94 -5.61
CA GLU A 130 -8.94 -9.05 -4.80
C GLU A 130 -9.51 -7.93 -5.68
N SER A 131 -10.82 -7.69 -5.57
CA SER A 131 -11.44 -6.53 -6.20
C SER A 131 -11.44 -5.37 -5.21
N LEU A 132 -11.19 -4.15 -5.72
CA LEU A 132 -11.42 -2.94 -4.94
C LEU A 132 -12.85 -3.01 -4.35
N PRO A 133 -13.02 -2.65 -3.06
CA PRO A 133 -14.36 -2.56 -2.50
C PRO A 133 -15.14 -1.57 -3.37
N SER A 134 -15.91 -2.12 -4.32
CA SER A 134 -16.90 -1.32 -5.01
C SER A 134 -17.74 -0.71 -3.90
N MET A 135 -17.90 0.61 -3.89
CA MET A 135 -18.95 1.26 -3.14
C MET A 135 -20.25 0.64 -3.66
N ARG A 136 -20.63 -0.48 -3.04
CA ARG A 136 -21.91 -1.10 -3.29
C ARG A 136 -22.90 -0.04 -2.86
N LYS A 137 -23.44 0.71 -3.84
CA LYS A 137 -24.68 1.42 -3.65
C LYS A 137 -25.56 0.43 -2.90
N GLN A 138 -25.80 0.67 -1.62
CA GLN A 138 -26.93 0.05 -0.94
C GLN A 138 -28.15 0.52 -1.73
N ALA A 139 -28.47 -0.25 -2.75
CA ALA A 139 -29.78 -0.20 -3.33
C ALA A 139 -30.69 -0.59 -2.18
N THR A 140 -31.26 0.43 -1.59
CA THR A 140 -32.39 0.36 -0.71
C THR A 140 -33.41 -0.59 -1.39
N THR A 141 -33.39 -1.85 -0.99
CA THR A 141 -34.47 -2.77 -1.32
C THR A 141 -35.63 -2.35 -0.42
N GLY A 142 -36.26 -1.25 -0.86
CA GLY A 142 -37.58 -0.88 -0.37
C GLY A 142 -38.55 -1.99 -0.74
N GLY A 143 -39.18 -2.53 0.28
CA GLY A 143 -40.44 -3.17 0.35
C GLY A 143 -41.07 -3.73 -0.94
N GLY A 144 -40.98 -5.00 -1.09
CA GLY A 144 -41.93 -5.80 -1.81
C GLY A 144 -42.52 -6.79 -0.83
N ALA A 145 -43.62 -6.39 -0.18
CA ALA A 145 -44.44 -7.30 0.57
C ALA A 145 -45.03 -8.33 -0.42
N SER A 146 -44.48 -9.53 -0.43
CA SER A 146 -45.07 -10.67 -1.08
C SER A 146 -46.20 -11.16 -0.21
N THR A 147 -47.41 -10.84 -0.61
CA THR A 147 -48.66 -11.43 -0.13
C THR A 147 -48.62 -12.96 -0.36
N PRO A 148 -48.83 -13.79 0.65
CA PRO A 148 -48.91 -15.23 0.44
C PRO A 148 -50.21 -15.58 -0.32
N PRO A 149 -50.16 -16.53 -1.25
CA PRO A 149 -51.36 -16.96 -1.94
C PRO A 149 -52.28 -17.73 -0.98
N ALA A 150 -53.53 -17.34 -0.97
CA ALA A 150 -54.59 -18.00 -0.24
C ALA A 150 -54.74 -19.46 -0.70
N SER A 151 -54.63 -20.37 0.25
CA SER A 151 -54.93 -21.78 0.08
C SER A 151 -56.42 -21.96 -0.19
N GLY A 152 -56.77 -22.28 -1.43
CA GLY A 152 -58.10 -22.74 -1.80
C GLY A 152 -58.36 -24.11 -1.23
N SER A 153 -59.35 -24.21 -0.35
CA SER A 153 -59.93 -25.46 0.08
C SER A 153 -60.75 -26.01 -1.03
N SER A 154 -60.46 -27.17 -1.58
CA SER A 154 -61.36 -27.99 -2.35
C SER A 154 -62.01 -29.01 -1.43
N SER A 155 -63.22 -28.78 -1.15
CA SER A 155 -64.17 -29.77 -0.60
C SER A 155 -64.52 -30.79 -1.68
N ASP A 156 -64.22 -32.04 -1.42
CA ASP A 156 -64.84 -33.14 -2.11
C ASP A 156 -66.20 -33.43 -1.54
N PRO A 157 -67.18 -33.82 -2.37
CA PRO A 157 -68.29 -34.64 -1.92
C PRO A 157 -68.38 -35.95 -2.71
N VAL A 158 -68.64 -37.04 -1.97
CA VAL A 158 -69.18 -38.37 -2.29
C VAL A 158 -68.27 -39.37 -2.95
#